data_a30e302bb163acf4aa21f53fd4aa3aa7
#
_entry.id   a30e302bb163acf4aa21f53fd4aa3aa7
#
_cell.length_a   1.000
_cell.length_b   1.000
_cell.length_c   1.000
_cell.angle_alpha   90.00
_cell.angle_beta   90.00
_cell.angle_gamma   90.00
#
_symmetry.space_group_name_H-M   'P 1'
#
loop_
_entity.id
_entity.type
_entity.pdbx_description
1 polymer ?
#
loop_
_entity_poly.entity_id
_entity_poly.type
_entity_poly.pdbx_seq_one_letter_code
_entity_poly.pdbx_strand_id
1 'polypeptide(L)'
;MKALVQWPFEAFYTYGAVEPSTGESFFLLFSHLDSDCFQLFLDEFAAAYPASLNIVQLDNGAFHKAKRLEIPENVVLLFQPTYSPDVNPIERVWQYLKKQDSWLSFETLANLQTHLCQQLNALCRETIASLTGYPFILSAFEKLNL
;
A
#
# COMPACT_ATOMS: atom_id res chain seq x y z
N MET A 1 -0.21 -6.99 -10.17
CA MET A 1 -0.96 -5.78 -9.79
C MET A 1 -0.87 -5.56 -8.30
N LYS A 2 -0.66 -4.35 -7.88
CA LYS A 2 -0.58 -3.99 -6.45
C LYS A 2 -1.54 -2.87 -6.13
N ALA A 3 -2.01 -2.83 -4.88
CA ALA A 3 -2.91 -1.78 -4.39
C ALA A 3 -2.16 -0.86 -3.43
N LEU A 4 -2.34 0.44 -3.56
CA LEU A 4 -1.68 1.47 -2.77
C LEU A 4 -2.69 2.28 -1.98
N VAL A 5 -2.46 2.43 -0.66
CA VAL A 5 -3.25 3.26 0.25
C VAL A 5 -2.34 3.86 1.33
N GLN A 6 -2.72 5.02 1.84
CA GLN A 6 -2.07 5.65 2.99
C GLN A 6 -2.79 5.27 4.29
N TRP A 7 -2.02 5.22 5.36
CA TRP A 7 -2.54 5.08 6.71
C TRP A 7 -2.03 6.25 7.57
N PRO A 8 -2.88 7.26 7.89
CA PRO A 8 -2.44 8.41 8.64
C PRO A 8 -2.35 8.13 10.15
N PHE A 9 -1.26 8.61 10.75
CA PHE A 9 -1.08 8.82 12.17
C PHE A 9 -0.72 10.29 12.41
N GLU A 10 -0.88 10.80 13.63
CA GLU A 10 -0.75 12.24 13.92
C GLU A 10 0.53 12.92 13.39
N ALA A 11 1.65 12.21 13.25
CA ALA A 11 2.91 12.81 12.82
C ALA A 11 3.66 11.99 11.77
N PHE A 12 3.10 10.91 11.26
CA PHE A 12 3.67 10.18 10.14
C PHE A 12 2.60 9.41 9.38
N TYR A 13 2.94 9.04 8.15
CA TYR A 13 2.04 8.32 7.24
C TYR A 13 2.72 7.06 6.74
N THR A 14 1.99 5.98 6.67
CA THR A 14 2.46 4.72 6.09
C THR A 14 1.93 4.59 4.68
N TYR A 15 2.85 4.50 3.73
CA TYR A 15 2.53 4.19 2.34
C TYR A 15 2.79 2.72 2.10
N GLY A 16 1.88 2.04 1.46
CA GLY A 16 2.01 0.60 1.25
C GLY A 16 1.47 0.14 -0.09
N ALA A 17 2.09 -0.92 -0.59
CA ALA A 17 1.61 -1.67 -1.75
C ALA A 17 1.60 -3.15 -1.41
N VAL A 18 0.57 -3.87 -1.84
CA VAL A 18 0.44 -5.31 -1.65
C VAL A 18 0.07 -5.98 -2.96
N GLU A 19 0.54 -7.22 -3.12
CA GLU A 19 0.15 -8.07 -4.24
C GLU A 19 -0.72 -9.21 -3.72
N PRO A 20 -2.04 -9.19 -3.98
CA PRO A 20 -2.97 -10.15 -3.39
C PRO A 20 -2.68 -11.61 -3.75
N SER A 21 -2.15 -11.88 -4.95
CA SER A 21 -1.90 -13.24 -5.41
C SER A 21 -0.72 -13.92 -4.71
N THR A 22 0.30 -13.15 -4.31
CA THR A 22 1.53 -13.70 -3.72
C THR A 22 1.73 -13.33 -2.26
N GLY A 23 1.05 -12.28 -1.78
CA GLY A 23 1.28 -11.70 -0.45
C GLY A 23 2.53 -10.82 -0.38
N GLU A 24 3.15 -10.51 -1.50
CA GLU A 24 4.27 -9.57 -1.57
C GLU A 24 3.82 -8.20 -1.08
N SER A 25 4.67 -7.50 -0.35
CA SER A 25 4.34 -6.17 0.19
C SER A 25 5.54 -5.25 0.20
N PHE A 26 5.26 -3.95 0.18
CA PHE A 26 6.27 -2.91 0.25
C PHE A 26 5.69 -1.73 1.03
N PHE A 27 6.34 -1.34 2.12
CA PHE A 27 5.86 -0.27 3.00
C PHE A 27 6.97 0.74 3.27
N LEU A 28 6.62 2.03 3.26
CA LEU A 28 7.50 3.11 3.68
C LEU A 28 6.73 4.08 4.59
N LEU A 29 7.45 4.70 5.53
CA LEU A 29 6.91 5.71 6.41
C LEU A 29 7.43 7.09 5.99
N PHE A 30 6.51 8.06 5.93
CA PHE A 30 6.82 9.45 5.57
C PHE A 30 6.22 10.40 6.59
N SER A 31 6.78 11.61 6.66
CA SER A 31 6.29 12.68 7.52
C SER A 31 5.07 13.42 6.95
N HIS A 32 4.81 13.28 5.66
CA HIS A 32 3.75 14.01 4.96
C HIS A 32 2.94 13.11 4.04
N LEU A 33 1.71 13.53 3.78
CA LEU A 33 0.82 12.92 2.82
C LEU A 33 0.67 13.88 1.62
N ASP A 34 1.62 13.84 0.71
CA ASP A 34 1.67 14.75 -0.45
C ASP A 34 2.30 14.08 -1.68
N SER A 35 2.31 14.84 -2.78
CA SER A 35 2.84 14.35 -4.06
C SER A 35 4.35 14.10 -4.02
N ASP A 36 5.10 14.85 -3.23
CA ASP A 36 6.55 14.68 -3.12
C ASP A 36 6.89 13.36 -2.43
N CYS A 37 6.20 13.06 -1.32
CA CYS A 37 6.35 11.78 -0.64
C CYS A 37 5.86 10.62 -1.52
N PHE A 38 4.78 10.80 -2.25
CA PHE A 38 4.30 9.78 -3.19
C PHE A 38 5.30 9.53 -4.31
N GLN A 39 5.95 10.57 -4.83
CA GLN A 39 7.02 10.42 -5.81
C GLN A 39 8.19 9.59 -5.26
N LEU A 40 8.62 9.87 -4.04
CA LEU A 40 9.68 9.10 -3.39
C LEU A 40 9.26 7.63 -3.20
N PHE A 41 8.02 7.40 -2.80
CA PHE A 41 7.49 6.05 -2.69
C PHE A 41 7.53 5.30 -4.03
N LEU A 42 7.10 5.94 -5.11
CA LEU A 42 7.12 5.34 -6.45
C LEU A 42 8.54 5.00 -6.90
N ASP A 43 9.50 5.89 -6.65
CA ASP A 43 10.88 5.70 -7.05
C ASP A 43 11.51 4.52 -6.28
N GLU A 44 11.32 4.46 -4.98
CA GLU A 44 11.81 3.36 -4.15
C GLU A 44 11.13 2.03 -4.48
N PHE A 45 9.81 2.07 -4.72
CA PHE A 45 9.05 0.90 -5.13
C PHE A 45 9.54 0.34 -6.47
N ALA A 46 9.74 1.21 -7.46
CA ALA A 46 10.25 0.83 -8.78
C ALA A 46 11.66 0.23 -8.68
N ALA A 47 12.50 0.79 -7.83
CA ALA A 47 13.86 0.30 -7.59
C ALA A 47 13.87 -1.06 -6.87
N ALA A 48 12.88 -1.33 -6.02
CA ALA A 48 12.74 -2.61 -5.32
C ALA A 48 12.31 -3.75 -6.25
N TYR A 49 11.63 -3.43 -7.35
CA TYR A 49 11.10 -4.43 -8.30
C TYR A 49 11.51 -4.10 -9.75
N PRO A 50 12.83 -4.06 -10.03
CA PRO A 50 13.34 -3.58 -11.32
C PRO A 50 13.06 -4.54 -12.49
N ALA A 51 12.85 -5.81 -12.22
CA ALA A 51 12.66 -6.84 -13.24
C ALA A 51 11.19 -7.05 -13.65
N SER A 52 10.25 -6.32 -13.03
CA SER A 52 8.81 -6.49 -13.27
C SER A 52 8.20 -5.21 -13.82
N LEU A 53 7.16 -5.37 -14.64
CA LEU A 53 6.21 -4.30 -14.88
C LEU A 53 5.17 -4.34 -13.76
N ASN A 54 5.07 -3.25 -12.99
CA ASN A 54 4.23 -3.17 -11.82
C ASN A 54 2.98 -2.35 -12.13
N ILE A 55 1.82 -3.00 -12.16
CA ILE A 55 0.53 -2.32 -12.33
C ILE A 55 -0.02 -2.06 -10.93
N VAL A 56 -0.15 -0.79 -10.57
CA VAL A 56 -0.54 -0.36 -9.23
C VAL A 56 -1.94 0.24 -9.28
N GLN A 57 -2.88 -0.45 -8.64
CA GLN A 57 -4.23 0.07 -8.45
C GLN A 57 -4.23 0.96 -7.21
N LEU A 58 -4.82 2.15 -7.32
CA LEU A 58 -4.89 3.12 -6.22
C LEU A 58 -6.17 3.95 -6.32
N ASP A 59 -6.49 4.64 -5.23
CA ASP A 59 -7.64 5.52 -5.17
C ASP A 59 -7.41 6.81 -5.96
N ASN A 60 -8.45 7.66 -6.03
CA ASN A 60 -8.43 8.92 -6.76
C ASN A 60 -7.92 10.11 -5.92
N GLY A 61 -7.06 9.88 -4.94
CA GLY A 61 -6.48 10.95 -4.14
C GLY A 61 -5.81 12.03 -4.99
N ALA A 62 -6.01 13.30 -4.64
CA ALA A 62 -5.53 14.42 -5.43
C ALA A 62 -4.01 14.41 -5.65
N PHE A 63 -3.24 13.99 -4.66
CA PHE A 63 -1.78 13.93 -4.77
C PHE A 63 -1.32 12.78 -5.68
N HIS A 64 -2.10 11.71 -5.83
CA HIS A 64 -1.82 10.62 -6.76
C HIS A 64 -1.91 11.06 -8.22
N LYS A 65 -2.70 12.11 -8.50
CA LYS A 65 -2.96 12.63 -9.84
C LYS A 65 -2.19 13.91 -10.16
N ALA A 66 -1.25 14.31 -9.31
CA ALA A 66 -0.48 15.53 -9.54
C ALA A 66 0.28 15.44 -10.87
N LYS A 67 0.14 16.48 -11.71
CA LYS A 67 0.75 16.50 -13.06
C LYS A 67 2.27 16.47 -13.04
N ARG A 68 2.88 16.86 -11.91
CA ARG A 68 4.33 16.85 -11.73
C ARG A 68 4.92 15.49 -11.40
N LEU A 69 4.07 14.45 -11.19
CA LEU A 69 4.56 13.10 -10.93
C LEU A 69 5.27 12.53 -12.15
N GLU A 70 6.46 12.01 -11.93
CA GLU A 70 7.23 11.28 -12.92
C GLU A 70 7.07 9.79 -12.64
N ILE A 71 6.24 9.12 -13.43
CA ILE A 71 5.96 7.70 -13.23
C ILE A 71 7.14 6.87 -13.73
N PRO A 72 7.77 6.03 -12.90
CA PRO A 72 8.86 5.16 -13.33
C PRO A 72 8.45 4.25 -14.51
N GLU A 73 9.38 3.91 -15.38
CA GLU A 73 9.12 3.12 -16.60
C GLU A 73 8.49 1.76 -16.33
N ASN A 74 8.81 1.15 -15.17
CA ASN A 74 8.29 -0.15 -14.76
C ASN A 74 7.06 -0.07 -13.87
N VAL A 75 6.38 1.09 -13.84
CA VAL A 75 5.15 1.30 -13.05
C VAL A 75 4.05 1.85 -13.94
N VAL A 76 2.86 1.26 -13.81
CA VAL A 76 1.63 1.76 -14.42
C VAL A 76 0.62 1.99 -13.31
N LEU A 77 0.05 3.20 -13.26
CA LEU A 77 -0.98 3.54 -12.27
C LEU A 77 -2.37 3.31 -12.85
N LEU A 78 -3.20 2.55 -12.12
CA LEU A 78 -4.61 2.36 -12.42
C LEU A 78 -5.43 2.97 -11.30
N PHE A 79 -6.19 4.01 -11.62
CA PHE A 79 -7.07 4.66 -10.65
C PHE A 79 -8.39 3.91 -10.57
N GLN A 80 -8.81 3.55 -9.36
CA GLN A 80 -10.08 2.89 -9.15
C GLN A 80 -11.25 3.88 -9.31
N PRO A 81 -12.47 3.37 -9.58
CA PRO A 81 -13.65 4.23 -9.69
C PRO A 81 -13.90 5.03 -8.41
N THR A 82 -14.46 6.23 -8.58
CA THR A 82 -14.87 7.09 -7.48
C THR A 82 -15.88 6.34 -6.57
N TYR A 83 -15.78 6.54 -5.25
CA TYR A 83 -16.68 5.92 -4.26
C TYR A 83 -16.64 4.38 -4.20
N SER A 84 -15.49 3.78 -4.50
CA SER A 84 -15.34 2.32 -4.44
C SER A 84 -14.17 1.91 -3.53
N PRO A 85 -14.17 2.28 -2.22
CA PRO A 85 -13.07 1.95 -1.31
C PRO A 85 -12.89 0.45 -1.10
N ASP A 86 -13.99 -0.31 -1.13
CA ASP A 86 -13.97 -1.77 -0.92
C ASP A 86 -13.25 -2.53 -2.04
N VAL A 87 -12.96 -1.88 -3.14
CA VAL A 87 -12.24 -2.48 -4.26
C VAL A 87 -10.72 -2.49 -4.03
N ASN A 88 -10.22 -1.70 -3.07
CA ASN A 88 -8.79 -1.65 -2.77
C ASN A 88 -8.40 -2.67 -1.71
N PRO A 89 -7.69 -3.76 -2.08
CA PRO A 89 -7.38 -4.85 -1.15
C PRO A 89 -6.55 -4.45 0.06
N ILE A 90 -5.69 -3.43 -0.07
CA ILE A 90 -4.80 -3.02 1.03
C ILE A 90 -5.58 -2.49 2.24
N GLU A 91 -6.82 -2.04 2.05
CA GLU A 91 -7.68 -1.61 3.17
C GLU A 91 -7.83 -2.71 4.23
N ARG A 92 -7.84 -3.98 3.82
CA ARG A 92 -7.90 -5.11 4.76
C ARG A 92 -6.64 -5.25 5.59
N VAL A 93 -5.48 -4.92 5.03
CA VAL A 93 -4.22 -4.89 5.76
C VAL A 93 -4.26 -3.81 6.84
N TRP A 94 -4.72 -2.59 6.47
CA TRP A 94 -4.86 -1.50 7.44
C TRP A 94 -5.83 -1.83 8.56
N GLN A 95 -6.97 -2.44 8.24
CA GLN A 95 -7.96 -2.89 9.24
C GLN A 95 -7.35 -3.94 10.18
N TYR A 96 -6.62 -4.90 9.65
CA TYR A 96 -5.95 -5.93 10.44
C TYR A 96 -4.95 -5.33 11.43
N LEU A 97 -4.11 -4.41 10.98
CA LEU A 97 -3.12 -3.74 11.84
C LEU A 97 -3.80 -2.90 12.92
N LYS A 98 -4.81 -2.12 12.56
CA LYS A 98 -5.57 -1.29 13.51
C LYS A 98 -6.27 -2.14 14.58
N LYS A 99 -6.81 -3.29 14.21
CA LYS A 99 -7.48 -4.19 15.14
C LYS A 99 -6.51 -4.76 16.18
N GLN A 100 -5.27 -5.03 15.80
CA GLN A 100 -4.22 -5.47 16.73
C GLN A 100 -3.89 -4.38 17.75
N ASP A 101 -4.02 -3.11 17.36
CA ASP A 101 -3.62 -1.95 18.18
C ASP A 101 -4.75 -1.35 19.00
N SER A 102 -5.97 -1.87 18.93
CA SER A 102 -7.16 -1.25 19.49
C SER A 102 -7.10 -0.98 20.99
N TRP A 103 -6.25 -1.67 21.73
CA TRP A 103 -6.08 -1.55 23.18
C TRP A 103 -4.72 -1.00 23.60
N LEU A 104 -3.88 -0.62 22.64
CA LEU A 104 -2.53 -0.14 22.91
C LEU A 104 -2.51 1.38 22.99
N SER A 105 -1.70 1.91 23.91
CA SER A 105 -1.36 3.32 23.98
C SER A 105 0.15 3.49 23.97
N PHE A 106 0.64 4.56 23.37
CA PHE A 106 2.05 4.85 23.23
C PHE A 106 2.38 6.21 23.84
N GLU A 107 3.43 6.25 24.66
CA GLU A 107 3.86 7.49 25.30
C GLU A 107 4.49 8.49 24.33
N THR A 108 5.13 7.98 23.27
CA THR A 108 5.82 8.81 22.27
C THR A 108 5.52 8.33 20.86
N LEU A 109 5.66 9.24 19.89
CA LEU A 109 5.59 8.91 18.46
C LEU A 109 6.67 7.92 18.05
N ALA A 110 7.86 8.02 18.62
CA ALA A 110 8.95 7.08 18.35
C ALA A 110 8.56 5.65 18.76
N ASN A 111 7.87 5.48 19.88
CA ASN A 111 7.37 4.18 20.32
C ASN A 111 6.31 3.64 19.38
N LEU A 112 5.37 4.47 18.94
CA LEU A 112 4.35 4.08 17.96
C LEU A 112 4.99 3.68 16.63
N GLN A 113 5.95 4.45 16.15
CA GLN A 113 6.65 4.15 14.89
C GLN A 113 7.42 2.83 14.97
N THR A 114 8.13 2.58 16.08
CA THR A 114 8.84 1.32 16.32
C THR A 114 7.88 0.14 16.33
N HIS A 115 6.75 0.28 17.03
CA HIS A 115 5.72 -0.75 17.09
C HIS A 115 5.15 -1.05 15.70
N LEU A 116 4.80 -0.04 14.92
CA LEU A 116 4.29 -0.20 13.57
C LEU A 116 5.31 -0.88 12.66
N CYS A 117 6.57 -0.50 12.72
CA CYS A 117 7.62 -1.16 11.95
C CYS A 117 7.73 -2.65 12.30
N GLN A 118 7.64 -2.99 13.58
CA GLN A 118 7.63 -4.38 14.04
C GLN A 118 6.43 -5.15 13.50
N GLN A 119 5.23 -4.54 13.52
CA GLN A 119 4.02 -5.15 12.96
C GLN A 119 4.16 -5.39 11.46
N LEU A 120 4.64 -4.41 10.72
CA LEU A 120 4.83 -4.53 9.27
C LEU A 120 5.85 -5.61 8.92
N ASN A 121 6.95 -5.69 9.68
CA ASN A 121 7.96 -6.74 9.49
C ASN A 121 7.46 -8.13 9.87
N ALA A 122 6.49 -8.23 10.77
CA ALA A 122 5.88 -9.49 11.17
C ALA A 122 4.81 -10.00 10.20
N LEU A 123 4.34 -9.16 9.27
CA LEU A 123 3.38 -9.58 8.25
C LEU A 123 4.04 -10.55 7.28
N CYS A 124 3.59 -11.79 7.29
CA CYS A 124 4.05 -12.77 6.32
C CYS A 124 3.20 -12.76 5.05
N ARG A 125 3.74 -13.34 3.97
CA ARG A 125 3.06 -13.40 2.68
C ARG A 125 1.70 -14.12 2.77
N GLU A 126 1.62 -15.20 3.53
CA GLU A 126 0.39 -15.97 3.73
C GLU A 126 -0.71 -15.12 4.36
N THR A 127 -0.36 -14.32 5.36
CA THR A 127 -1.30 -13.41 6.01
C THR A 127 -1.80 -12.36 5.05
N ILE A 128 -0.91 -11.71 4.31
CA ILE A 128 -1.28 -10.67 3.33
C ILE A 128 -2.14 -11.27 2.22
N ALA A 129 -1.76 -12.41 1.67
CA ALA A 129 -2.55 -13.08 0.63
C ALA A 129 -3.94 -13.48 1.14
N SER A 130 -4.03 -13.96 2.38
CA SER A 130 -5.31 -14.30 3.01
C SER A 130 -6.21 -13.07 3.20
N LEU A 131 -5.65 -11.93 3.61
CA LEU A 131 -6.40 -10.70 3.81
C LEU A 131 -6.87 -10.05 2.51
N THR A 132 -6.08 -10.14 1.45
CA THR A 132 -6.25 -9.34 0.23
C THR A 132 -6.65 -10.14 -1.00
N GLY A 133 -6.54 -11.47 -0.96
CA GLY A 133 -6.79 -12.36 -2.08
C GLY A 133 -8.28 -12.69 -2.27
N TYR A 134 -9.10 -11.68 -2.57
CA TYR A 134 -10.52 -11.93 -2.85
C TYR A 134 -10.68 -12.73 -4.14
N PRO A 135 -11.69 -13.64 -4.22
CA PRO A 135 -11.92 -14.43 -5.43
C PRO A 135 -12.07 -13.58 -6.70
N PHE A 136 -12.77 -12.45 -6.64
CA PHE A 136 -12.95 -11.59 -7.82
C PHE A 136 -11.64 -10.90 -8.25
N ILE A 137 -10.75 -10.59 -7.30
CA ILE A 137 -9.44 -9.98 -7.60
C ILE A 137 -8.52 -11.02 -8.24
N LEU A 138 -8.45 -12.22 -7.68
CA LEU A 138 -7.63 -13.30 -8.22
C LEU A 138 -8.11 -13.72 -9.61
N SER A 139 -9.42 -13.79 -9.83
CA SER A 139 -10.00 -14.05 -11.15
C SER A 139 -9.62 -12.98 -12.17
N ALA A 140 -9.57 -11.72 -11.77
CA ALA A 140 -9.14 -10.64 -12.65
C ALA A 140 -7.67 -10.81 -13.07
N PHE A 141 -6.81 -11.22 -12.15
CA PHE A 141 -5.39 -11.49 -12.47
C PHE A 141 -5.23 -12.63 -13.46
N GLU A 142 -5.98 -13.73 -13.29
CA GLU A 142 -5.96 -14.86 -14.21
C GLU A 142 -6.37 -14.44 -15.62
N LYS A 143 -7.44 -13.64 -15.75
CA LYS A 143 -7.92 -13.14 -17.04
C LYS A 143 -6.93 -12.23 -17.74
N LEU A 144 -6.13 -11.50 -16.99
CA LEU A 144 -5.11 -10.61 -17.50
C LEU A 144 -3.75 -11.29 -17.69
N ASN A 145 -3.63 -12.57 -17.34
CA ASN A 145 -2.37 -13.33 -17.33
C ASN A 145 -1.28 -12.65 -16.48
N LEU A 146 -1.68 -12.08 -15.37
CA LEU A 146 -0.77 -11.39 -14.44
C LEU A 146 -0.33 -12.28 -13.28
#